data_a2cbd60fc2bd20097ccbcd7856cf0c82
#
_entry.id   a2cbd60fc2bd20097ccbcd7856cf0c82
#
_cell.length_a   1.000
_cell.length_b   1.000
_cell.length_c   1.000
_cell.angle_alpha   90.00
_cell.angle_beta   90.00
_cell.angle_gamma   90.00
#
_symmetry.space_group_name_H-M   'P 1'
#
loop_
_entity.id
_entity.type
_entity.pdbx_description
1 polymer ?
#
loop_
_entity_poly.entity_id
_entity_poly.type
_entity_poly.pdbx_seq_one_letter_code
_entity_poly.pdbx_strand_id
1 'polypeptide(L)'
;MSSGAKVVTAYIRETTPGTTPSTGTWNLLKRSSFGVGPSQNMIDNDEIGGSRMAQGRSTGTVDVGGDVGAKFRWGQHDDFLASCFGAEWDDDTLTMGNDRIAFSVASYAEDIGVASIARGCQVGTLQLAIPNDGDITATVTFAGLGFDSKADDTSYFSNPVDQAGELRYTFKQVTAISLNGVTGGEGFCVDTFNIQFDNNLQTQRCIGSGNPFAGANIPTTFTPSGSITLSWSKDAYNAWKKTLTGGTMPFSFTLENDEGKYVFDFPAVQVDGDWPDGGNTDIVQVQLNITAADTPPTITRSAVTPSTAIAVTPATSTGAVGSSVTLTANLTPSGSTDTVQWESSDPSVATVAPKGQKTAEVTRVKEGTATITAKVREFTATTAVTVTAAP
;
A
#
# COMPACT_ATOMS: atom_id res chain seq x y z
N MET A 1 -23.01 25.77 10.65
CA MET A 1 -22.20 25.37 9.46
C MET A 1 -21.14 24.40 9.92
N SER A 2 -21.07 23.21 9.31
CA SER A 2 -20.10 22.20 9.70
C SER A 2 -18.71 22.47 9.11
N SER A 3 -17.67 22.14 9.87
CA SER A 3 -16.29 22.15 9.41
C SER A 3 -15.82 20.72 9.13
N GLY A 4 -15.16 20.47 8.02
CA GLY A 4 -14.61 19.14 7.67
C GLY A 4 -13.69 18.55 8.76
N ALA A 5 -13.05 19.40 9.58
CA ALA A 5 -12.23 18.99 10.72
C ALA A 5 -13.06 18.43 11.90
N LYS A 6 -14.36 18.72 11.94
CA LYS A 6 -15.29 18.26 12.96
C LYS A 6 -16.11 17.03 12.53
N VAL A 7 -15.83 16.49 11.34
CA VAL A 7 -16.48 15.29 10.86
C VAL A 7 -15.59 14.09 11.12
N VAL A 8 -16.00 13.24 12.06
CA VAL A 8 -15.34 11.97 12.34
C VAL A 8 -15.90 10.90 11.41
N THR A 9 -15.04 10.04 10.88
CA THR A 9 -15.43 8.93 10.02
C THR A 9 -14.89 7.62 10.58
N ALA A 10 -15.72 6.59 10.53
CA ALA A 10 -15.35 5.26 11.00
C ALA A 10 -16.01 4.18 10.13
N TYR A 11 -15.45 2.99 10.16
CA TYR A 11 -16.01 1.83 9.51
C TYR A 11 -16.00 0.61 10.42
N ILE A 12 -16.89 -0.32 10.14
CA ILE A 12 -16.93 -1.63 10.78
C ILE A 12 -17.18 -2.68 9.71
N ARG A 13 -16.54 -3.82 9.84
CA ARG A 13 -16.72 -4.94 8.95
C ARG A 13 -18.07 -5.62 9.20
N GLU A 14 -18.80 -5.94 8.16
CA GLU A 14 -20.08 -6.63 8.21
C GLU A 14 -19.91 -8.15 8.09
N THR A 15 -20.66 -8.90 8.87
CA THR A 15 -20.77 -10.36 8.71
C THR A 15 -21.79 -10.75 7.64
N THR A 16 -22.79 -9.92 7.47
CA THR A 16 -23.81 -10.06 6.41
C THR A 16 -23.88 -8.73 5.66
N PRO A 17 -23.57 -8.70 4.36
CA PRO A 17 -23.58 -7.46 3.58
C PRO A 17 -24.91 -6.70 3.70
N GLY A 18 -24.84 -5.42 3.98
CA GLY A 18 -25.99 -4.54 4.20
C GLY A 18 -26.54 -4.50 5.62
N THR A 19 -25.91 -5.24 6.56
CA THR A 19 -26.34 -5.27 7.96
C THR A 19 -25.20 -4.86 8.87
N THR A 20 -25.32 -3.68 9.49
CA THR A 20 -24.34 -3.23 10.47
C THR A 20 -24.35 -4.13 11.70
N PRO A 21 -23.21 -4.68 12.13
CA PRO A 21 -23.14 -5.46 13.36
C PRO A 21 -23.56 -4.65 14.57
N SER A 22 -24.35 -5.27 15.48
CA SER A 22 -24.74 -4.65 16.74
C SER A 22 -23.62 -4.61 17.77
N THR A 23 -22.61 -5.44 17.59
CA THR A 23 -21.39 -5.55 18.42
C THR A 23 -20.17 -5.62 17.51
N GLY A 24 -19.05 -5.09 17.99
CA GLY A 24 -17.79 -5.06 17.26
C GLY A 24 -17.06 -3.74 17.46
N THR A 25 -15.84 -3.70 16.98
CA THR A 25 -14.97 -2.52 17.07
C THR A 25 -15.13 -1.68 15.82
N TRP A 26 -15.49 -0.43 15.98
CA TRP A 26 -15.41 0.55 14.90
C TRP A 26 -13.98 1.03 14.73
N ASN A 27 -13.50 1.07 13.50
CA ASN A 27 -12.18 1.53 13.16
C ASN A 27 -12.24 2.97 12.68
N LEU A 28 -11.39 3.83 13.23
CA LEU A 28 -11.27 5.21 12.79
C LEU A 28 -10.69 5.26 11.38
N LEU A 29 -11.31 6.02 10.49
CA LEU A 29 -10.84 6.22 9.13
C LEU A 29 -10.16 7.59 9.02
N LYS A 30 -8.83 7.63 9.12
CA LYS A 30 -8.03 8.84 8.82
C LYS A 30 -8.12 9.12 7.33
N ARG A 31 -8.59 10.30 6.95
CA ARG A 31 -8.89 10.65 5.56
C ARG A 31 -8.46 12.07 5.21
N SER A 32 -8.26 12.31 3.94
CA SER A 32 -8.14 13.66 3.34
C SER A 32 -9.42 14.10 2.64
N SER A 33 -10.22 13.13 2.12
CA SER A 33 -11.52 13.38 1.50
C SER A 33 -12.49 12.25 1.84
N PHE A 34 -13.80 12.57 1.80
CA PHE A 34 -14.87 11.59 2.05
C PHE A 34 -16.07 11.92 1.18
N GLY A 35 -16.38 11.05 0.24
CA GLY A 35 -17.46 11.20 -0.72
C GLY A 35 -18.52 10.10 -0.63
N VAL A 36 -18.46 9.23 0.41
CA VAL A 36 -19.43 8.13 0.52
C VAL A 36 -20.80 8.65 0.92
N GLY A 37 -21.78 8.45 0.05
CA GLY A 37 -23.14 8.93 0.23
C GLY A 37 -24.12 8.38 -0.81
N PRO A 38 -25.40 8.78 -0.71
CA PRO A 38 -26.41 8.40 -1.67
C PRO A 38 -26.42 9.33 -2.90
N SER A 39 -26.60 8.77 -4.06
CA SER A 39 -26.89 9.49 -5.31
C SER A 39 -28.24 9.02 -5.85
N GLN A 40 -29.21 9.93 -5.91
CA GLN A 40 -30.55 9.59 -6.34
C GLN A 40 -30.73 9.85 -7.84
N ASN A 41 -31.17 8.83 -8.56
CA ASN A 41 -31.57 8.96 -9.94
C ASN A 41 -33.00 9.55 -9.99
N MET A 42 -33.21 10.53 -10.86
CA MET A 42 -34.52 11.16 -11.08
C MET A 42 -35.04 10.75 -12.43
N ILE A 43 -36.35 10.42 -12.49
CA ILE A 43 -37.03 10.05 -13.71
C ILE A 43 -37.77 11.27 -14.18
N ASP A 44 -37.45 11.74 -15.40
CA ASP A 44 -38.11 12.86 -16.04
C ASP A 44 -39.53 12.43 -16.49
N ASN A 45 -40.48 13.36 -16.37
CA ASN A 45 -41.82 13.17 -16.93
C ASN A 45 -41.88 13.91 -18.25
N ASP A 46 -42.00 13.15 -19.34
CA ASP A 46 -42.09 13.64 -20.74
C ASP A 46 -43.52 13.57 -21.30
N GLU A 47 -44.52 13.31 -20.43
CA GLU A 47 -45.92 13.27 -20.86
C GLU A 47 -46.39 14.65 -21.36
N ILE A 48 -47.11 14.64 -22.49
CA ILE A 48 -47.71 15.84 -23.07
C ILE A 48 -49.02 16.16 -22.36
N GLY A 49 -48.98 17.04 -21.36
CA GLY A 49 -50.14 17.44 -20.56
C GLY A 49 -50.86 18.70 -21.01
N GLY A 50 -50.61 19.20 -22.22
CA GLY A 50 -51.27 20.40 -22.77
C GLY A 50 -50.78 21.74 -22.15
N SER A 51 -49.83 21.73 -21.26
CA SER A 51 -49.20 22.91 -20.68
C SER A 51 -47.76 23.09 -21.18
N ARG A 52 -47.33 24.35 -21.30
CA ARG A 52 -45.91 24.68 -21.58
C ARG A 52 -45.01 24.53 -20.36
N MET A 53 -45.58 24.26 -19.18
CA MET A 53 -44.83 24.06 -17.94
C MET A 53 -44.34 22.62 -17.87
N ALA A 54 -43.01 22.42 -17.62
CA ALA A 54 -42.45 21.11 -17.41
C ALA A 54 -43.11 20.43 -16.19
N GLN A 55 -43.42 19.15 -16.34
CA GLN A 55 -43.95 18.33 -15.23
C GLN A 55 -42.86 17.96 -14.25
N GLY A 56 -43.24 17.67 -13.01
CA GLY A 56 -42.28 17.27 -11.96
C GLY A 56 -41.65 15.92 -12.25
N ARG A 57 -40.43 15.74 -11.76
CA ARG A 57 -39.69 14.48 -11.80
C ARG A 57 -40.18 13.54 -10.70
N SER A 58 -40.13 12.26 -10.97
CA SER A 58 -40.29 11.21 -9.96
C SER A 58 -38.95 10.65 -9.49
N THR A 59 -38.95 10.13 -8.26
CA THR A 59 -37.75 9.50 -7.68
C THR A 59 -37.53 8.10 -8.25
N GLY A 60 -36.33 7.83 -8.72
CA GLY A 60 -35.89 6.54 -9.22
C GLY A 60 -35.10 5.74 -8.20
N THR A 61 -34.10 5.03 -8.67
CA THR A 61 -33.20 4.26 -7.86
C THR A 61 -32.18 5.15 -7.14
N VAL A 62 -31.66 4.65 -6.03
CA VAL A 62 -30.59 5.29 -5.26
C VAL A 62 -29.32 4.44 -5.36
N ASP A 63 -28.23 5.05 -5.82
CA ASP A 63 -26.90 4.49 -5.77
C ASP A 63 -26.22 4.96 -4.49
N VAL A 64 -25.51 4.05 -3.81
CA VAL A 64 -24.74 4.35 -2.61
C VAL A 64 -23.30 4.05 -2.87
N GLY A 65 -22.41 5.00 -2.57
CA GLY A 65 -20.98 4.80 -2.78
C GLY A 65 -20.23 6.11 -2.79
N GLY A 66 -19.01 6.05 -3.25
CA GLY A 66 -18.13 7.21 -3.40
C GLY A 66 -16.72 6.94 -2.92
N ASP A 67 -15.88 7.96 -3.06
CA ASP A 67 -14.46 7.86 -2.85
C ASP A 67 -14.05 8.32 -1.44
N VAL A 68 -13.09 7.61 -0.89
CA VAL A 68 -12.37 8.00 0.32
C VAL A 68 -10.89 8.13 -0.02
N GLY A 69 -10.38 9.35 0.01
CA GLY A 69 -8.96 9.63 -0.16
C GLY A 69 -8.25 9.69 1.19
N ALA A 70 -7.10 9.05 1.30
CA ALA A 70 -6.28 9.05 2.50
C ALA A 70 -4.78 9.03 2.16
N LYS A 71 -3.94 9.38 3.13
CA LYS A 71 -2.50 9.12 3.07
C LYS A 71 -2.27 7.65 3.38
N PHE A 72 -1.42 6.98 2.61
CA PHE A 72 -1.12 5.57 2.87
C PHE A 72 -0.32 5.42 4.16
N ARG A 73 -0.76 4.51 5.04
CA ARG A 73 -0.17 4.24 6.35
C ARG A 73 -0.20 2.75 6.64
N TRP A 74 0.67 2.31 7.53
CA TRP A 74 0.69 0.93 8.01
C TRP A 74 -0.67 0.55 8.64
N GLY A 75 -1.22 -0.59 8.26
CA GLY A 75 -2.45 -1.16 8.82
C GLY A 75 -3.77 -0.49 8.41
N GLN A 76 -3.77 0.77 7.96
CA GLN A 76 -5.01 1.52 7.70
C GLN A 76 -5.85 0.95 6.55
N HIS A 77 -5.19 0.40 5.53
CA HIS A 77 -5.85 -0.03 4.29
C HIS A 77 -5.94 -1.56 4.16
N ASP A 78 -5.52 -2.31 5.16
CA ASP A 78 -5.44 -3.77 5.10
C ASP A 78 -6.79 -4.43 4.88
N ASP A 79 -7.83 -3.96 5.58
CA ASP A 79 -9.20 -4.43 5.39
C ASP A 79 -9.75 -4.11 3.99
N PHE A 80 -9.39 -2.94 3.44
CA PHE A 80 -9.82 -2.51 2.11
C PHE A 80 -9.09 -3.26 1.00
N LEU A 81 -7.80 -3.57 1.20
CA LEU A 81 -7.04 -4.46 0.33
C LEU A 81 -7.66 -5.87 0.34
N ALA A 82 -7.97 -6.42 1.52
CA ALA A 82 -8.65 -7.70 1.64
C ALA A 82 -9.98 -7.73 0.89
N SER A 83 -10.81 -6.68 1.04
CA SER A 83 -12.08 -6.56 0.31
C SER A 83 -11.89 -6.48 -1.21
N CYS A 84 -10.88 -5.74 -1.67
CA CYS A 84 -10.58 -5.59 -3.09
C CYS A 84 -10.06 -6.89 -3.71
N PHE A 85 -9.23 -7.63 -2.97
CA PHE A 85 -8.72 -8.94 -3.41
C PHE A 85 -9.73 -10.08 -3.22
N GLY A 86 -10.82 -9.84 -2.48
CA GLY A 86 -11.82 -10.86 -2.18
C GLY A 86 -11.25 -12.01 -1.36
N ALA A 87 -10.34 -11.73 -0.43
CA ALA A 87 -9.68 -12.73 0.42
C ALA A 87 -9.30 -12.14 1.78
N GLU A 88 -9.19 -12.99 2.78
CA GLU A 88 -8.54 -12.64 4.05
C GLU A 88 -7.03 -12.68 3.91
N TRP A 89 -6.34 -11.94 4.78
CA TRP A 89 -4.92 -12.11 4.97
C TRP A 89 -4.63 -13.49 5.56
N ASP A 90 -3.81 -14.29 4.87
CA ASP A 90 -3.27 -15.55 5.38
C ASP A 90 -1.91 -15.22 6.03
N ASP A 91 -1.90 -15.15 7.35
CA ASP A 91 -0.83 -14.53 8.12
C ASP A 91 -0.50 -13.12 7.58
N ASP A 92 0.61 -12.98 6.91
CA ASP A 92 1.09 -11.72 6.35
C ASP A 92 1.03 -11.66 4.81
N THR A 93 0.28 -12.55 4.17
CA THR A 93 0.15 -12.64 2.72
C THR A 93 -1.30 -12.48 2.28
N LEU A 94 -1.52 -11.64 1.29
CA LEU A 94 -2.81 -11.44 0.64
C LEU A 94 -2.72 -11.92 -0.81
N THR A 95 -3.60 -12.85 -1.16
CA THR A 95 -3.75 -13.39 -2.52
C THR A 95 -5.20 -13.22 -2.98
N MET A 96 -5.44 -13.26 -4.28
CA MET A 96 -6.78 -13.14 -4.83
C MET A 96 -7.67 -14.33 -4.42
N GLY A 97 -8.88 -14.02 -3.94
CA GLY A 97 -9.93 -14.99 -3.58
C GLY A 97 -11.28 -14.62 -4.20
N ASN A 98 -12.35 -15.14 -3.60
CA ASN A 98 -13.73 -14.91 -4.05
C ASN A 98 -14.66 -14.49 -2.91
N ASP A 99 -14.13 -14.09 -1.77
CA ASP A 99 -14.91 -13.67 -0.62
C ASP A 99 -15.49 -12.27 -0.84
N ARG A 100 -16.69 -12.08 -0.33
CA ARG A 100 -17.37 -10.77 -0.37
C ARG A 100 -17.25 -10.10 0.99
N ILE A 101 -16.24 -9.25 1.13
CA ILE A 101 -15.97 -8.50 2.35
C ILE A 101 -16.64 -7.14 2.22
N ALA A 102 -17.59 -6.86 3.11
CA ALA A 102 -18.36 -5.63 3.12
C ALA A 102 -18.22 -4.88 4.44
N PHE A 103 -18.47 -3.58 4.39
CA PHE A 103 -18.34 -2.66 5.51
C PHE A 103 -19.59 -1.80 5.68
N SER A 104 -19.89 -1.43 6.93
CA SER A 104 -20.65 -0.23 7.23
C SER A 104 -19.67 0.92 7.39
N VAL A 105 -19.84 1.97 6.60
CA VAL A 105 -19.00 3.18 6.64
C VAL A 105 -19.87 4.33 7.12
N ALA A 106 -19.47 4.98 8.22
CA ALA A 106 -20.25 6.02 8.86
C ALA A 106 -19.46 7.33 9.02
N SER A 107 -20.19 8.44 9.00
CA SER A 107 -19.66 9.74 9.33
C SER A 107 -20.53 10.44 10.38
N TYR A 108 -19.91 11.28 11.19
CA TYR A 108 -20.58 12.09 12.20
C TYR A 108 -20.01 13.51 12.22
N ALA A 109 -20.85 14.48 11.92
CA ALA A 109 -20.53 15.90 12.01
C ALA A 109 -20.93 16.40 13.41
N GLU A 110 -19.97 16.45 14.32
CA GLU A 110 -20.18 16.76 15.74
C GLU A 110 -20.75 18.15 15.98
N ASP A 111 -20.41 19.12 15.13
CA ASP A 111 -20.79 20.53 15.28
C ASP A 111 -22.23 20.84 14.85
N ILE A 112 -22.88 19.91 14.16
CA ILE A 112 -24.28 20.03 13.72
C ILE A 112 -25.15 18.83 14.14
N GLY A 113 -24.59 17.83 14.85
CA GLY A 113 -25.31 16.66 15.33
C GLY A 113 -25.88 15.76 14.23
N VAL A 114 -25.26 15.73 13.04
CA VAL A 114 -25.74 14.94 11.89
C VAL A 114 -24.81 13.76 11.66
N ALA A 115 -25.40 12.57 11.61
CA ALA A 115 -24.72 11.33 11.30
C ALA A 115 -25.25 10.67 10.03
N SER A 116 -24.37 10.00 9.29
CA SER A 116 -24.73 9.17 8.15
C SER A 116 -24.04 7.81 8.21
N ILE A 117 -24.65 6.81 7.56
CA ILE A 117 -24.11 5.47 7.45
C ILE A 117 -24.46 4.88 6.07
N ALA A 118 -23.45 4.39 5.37
CA ALA A 118 -23.59 3.55 4.20
C ALA A 118 -23.31 2.09 4.59
N ARG A 119 -24.17 1.18 4.17
CA ARG A 119 -24.11 -0.25 4.51
C ARG A 119 -23.86 -1.10 3.29
N GLY A 120 -23.26 -2.28 3.50
CA GLY A 120 -22.91 -3.19 2.41
C GLY A 120 -21.86 -2.62 1.47
N CYS A 121 -21.01 -1.73 1.98
CA CYS A 121 -19.94 -1.11 1.20
C CYS A 121 -18.86 -2.13 0.89
N GLN A 122 -18.72 -2.50 -0.38
CA GLN A 122 -17.60 -3.28 -0.91
C GLN A 122 -16.62 -2.35 -1.64
N VAL A 123 -15.36 -2.72 -1.64
CA VAL A 123 -14.35 -1.95 -2.40
C VAL A 123 -14.45 -2.29 -3.88
N GLY A 124 -14.84 -1.32 -4.68
CA GLY A 124 -14.84 -1.42 -6.15
C GLY A 124 -13.43 -1.23 -6.70
N THR A 125 -12.79 -0.12 -6.34
CA THR A 125 -11.40 0.15 -6.72
C THR A 125 -10.59 0.62 -5.52
N LEU A 126 -9.30 0.25 -5.50
CA LEU A 126 -8.30 0.81 -4.60
C LEU A 126 -7.11 1.27 -5.45
N GLN A 127 -6.84 2.55 -5.43
CA GLN A 127 -5.73 3.15 -6.17
C GLN A 127 -4.66 3.66 -5.21
N LEU A 128 -3.40 3.32 -5.49
CA LEU A 128 -2.22 3.91 -4.87
C LEU A 128 -1.54 4.83 -5.88
N ALA A 129 -1.32 6.08 -5.50
CA ALA A 129 -0.53 7.03 -6.29
C ALA A 129 0.78 7.32 -5.58
N ILE A 130 1.87 7.05 -6.27
CA ILE A 130 3.25 7.16 -5.78
C ILE A 130 3.94 8.29 -6.57
N PRO A 131 4.01 9.51 -5.99
CA PRO A 131 4.66 10.65 -6.62
C PRO A 131 6.19 10.57 -6.46
N ASN A 132 6.91 11.38 -7.23
CA ASN A 132 8.35 11.59 -7.05
C ASN A 132 8.68 12.56 -5.90
N ASP A 133 7.68 13.24 -5.36
CA ASP A 133 7.78 14.12 -4.18
C ASP A 133 6.47 14.10 -3.39
N GLY A 134 6.57 14.00 -2.07
CA GLY A 134 5.41 14.05 -1.18
C GLY A 134 4.93 12.69 -0.65
N ASP A 135 3.69 12.69 -0.17
CA ASP A 135 3.06 11.51 0.46
C ASP A 135 2.46 10.57 -0.59
N ILE A 136 2.59 9.26 -0.37
CA ILE A 136 1.83 8.24 -1.09
C ILE A 136 0.37 8.33 -0.66
N THR A 137 -0.53 8.36 -1.62
CA THR A 137 -1.97 8.47 -1.38
C THR A 137 -2.69 7.21 -1.81
N ALA A 138 -3.71 6.85 -1.03
CA ALA A 138 -4.67 5.80 -1.37
C ALA A 138 -6.05 6.41 -1.59
N THR A 139 -6.70 6.00 -2.66
CA THR A 139 -8.10 6.32 -2.93
C THR A 139 -8.88 5.02 -3.01
N VAL A 140 -9.89 4.89 -2.16
CA VAL A 140 -10.77 3.72 -2.09
C VAL A 140 -12.14 4.13 -2.55
N THR A 141 -12.66 3.49 -3.61
CA THR A 141 -14.01 3.69 -4.10
C THR A 141 -14.92 2.59 -3.58
N PHE A 142 -15.95 2.99 -2.88
CA PHE A 142 -16.95 2.07 -2.32
C PHE A 142 -18.22 2.01 -3.17
N ALA A 143 -18.81 0.81 -3.24
CA ALA A 143 -20.18 0.59 -3.72
C ALA A 143 -20.99 -0.06 -2.59
N GLY A 144 -22.06 0.61 -2.17
CA GLY A 144 -22.90 0.21 -1.02
C GLY A 144 -24.28 -0.31 -1.45
N LEU A 145 -24.97 -0.94 -0.49
CA LEU A 145 -26.30 -1.52 -0.67
C LEU A 145 -27.41 -0.76 0.07
N GLY A 146 -27.06 0.20 0.92
CA GLY A 146 -28.05 0.96 1.70
C GLY A 146 -27.43 2.19 2.35
N PHE A 147 -28.28 3.17 2.60
CA PHE A 147 -27.89 4.42 3.24
C PHE A 147 -28.93 4.86 4.26
N ASP A 148 -28.49 5.45 5.34
CA ASP A 148 -29.34 6.05 6.36
C ASP A 148 -28.65 7.28 6.95
N SER A 149 -29.45 8.21 7.51
CA SER A 149 -28.94 9.40 8.16
C SER A 149 -29.86 9.84 9.28
N LYS A 150 -29.31 10.54 10.25
CA LYS A 150 -30.06 11.09 11.39
C LYS A 150 -29.47 12.43 11.84
N ALA A 151 -30.32 13.24 12.45
CA ALA A 151 -30.00 14.57 12.95
C ALA A 151 -30.53 14.70 14.40
N ASP A 152 -30.04 13.83 15.28
CA ASP A 152 -30.50 13.69 16.68
C ASP A 152 -29.34 13.83 17.66
N ASP A 153 -28.26 14.47 17.28
CA ASP A 153 -27.02 14.67 18.05
C ASP A 153 -26.34 13.35 18.48
N THR A 154 -26.65 12.24 17.81
CA THR A 154 -26.04 10.94 18.09
C THR A 154 -25.31 10.37 16.88
N SER A 155 -24.24 9.65 17.12
CA SER A 155 -23.45 8.95 16.08
C SER A 155 -23.98 7.52 15.88
N TYR A 156 -23.63 6.88 14.75
CA TYR A 156 -23.83 5.45 14.51
C TYR A 156 -22.74 4.58 15.14
N PHE A 157 -21.65 5.19 15.61
CA PHE A 157 -20.51 4.52 16.21
C PHE A 157 -20.10 5.18 17.52
N SER A 158 -19.40 4.46 18.37
CA SER A 158 -18.83 4.98 19.62
C SER A 158 -17.38 4.55 19.74
N ASN A 159 -16.53 5.46 20.20
CA ASN A 159 -15.11 5.23 20.49
C ASN A 159 -14.36 4.43 19.39
N PRO A 160 -14.29 4.93 18.15
CA PRO A 160 -13.61 4.23 17.10
C PRO A 160 -12.11 4.10 17.40
N VAL A 161 -11.57 2.90 17.19
CA VAL A 161 -10.16 2.60 17.44
C VAL A 161 -9.33 3.02 16.24
N ASP A 162 -8.24 3.72 16.48
CA ASP A 162 -7.25 4.05 15.47
C ASP A 162 -6.30 2.86 15.28
N GLN A 163 -6.43 2.18 14.15
CA GLN A 163 -5.55 1.07 13.77
C GLN A 163 -4.43 1.49 12.82
N ALA A 164 -4.48 2.73 12.33
CA ALA A 164 -3.46 3.24 11.41
C ALA A 164 -2.17 3.54 12.16
N GLY A 165 -1.05 3.18 11.55
CA GLY A 165 0.26 3.64 11.98
C GLY A 165 0.35 5.17 12.00
N GLU A 166 1.24 5.71 12.80
CA GLU A 166 1.47 7.16 12.92
C GLU A 166 2.21 7.71 11.72
N LEU A 167 3.15 6.93 11.17
CA LEU A 167 3.98 7.34 10.06
C LEU A 167 3.27 7.17 8.71
N ARG A 168 3.42 8.17 7.86
CA ARG A 168 2.94 8.14 6.47
C ARG A 168 4.02 7.55 5.57
N TYR A 169 3.62 6.80 4.56
CA TYR A 169 4.53 6.46 3.48
C TYR A 169 4.68 7.65 2.54
N THR A 170 5.92 8.00 2.22
CA THR A 170 6.26 9.03 1.24
C THR A 170 7.09 8.41 0.11
N PHE A 171 7.42 9.15 -0.91
CA PHE A 171 8.32 8.68 -1.97
C PHE A 171 9.65 8.10 -1.45
N LYS A 172 10.15 8.56 -0.29
CA LYS A 172 11.39 8.07 0.33
C LYS A 172 11.28 6.65 0.90
N GLN A 173 10.08 6.21 1.20
CA GLN A 173 9.80 4.87 1.71
C GLN A 173 9.57 3.83 0.60
N VAL A 174 9.68 4.22 -0.66
CA VAL A 174 9.78 3.27 -1.77
C VAL A 174 11.22 2.74 -1.79
N THR A 175 11.44 1.58 -1.18
CA THR A 175 12.80 1.04 -0.96
C THR A 175 13.28 0.17 -2.10
N ALA A 176 12.37 -0.36 -2.91
CA ALA A 176 12.70 -1.12 -4.10
C ALA A 176 11.59 -1.00 -5.15
N ILE A 177 11.97 -0.89 -6.41
CA ILE A 177 11.11 -1.07 -7.58
C ILE A 177 11.85 -1.97 -8.55
N SER A 178 11.21 -3.01 -9.04
CA SER A 178 11.79 -3.91 -10.03
C SER A 178 10.84 -4.04 -11.22
N LEU A 179 11.36 -3.88 -12.41
CA LEU A 179 10.64 -4.07 -13.67
C LEU A 179 11.46 -4.95 -14.59
N ASN A 180 10.88 -6.06 -15.07
CA ASN A 180 11.53 -7.03 -15.94
C ASN A 180 12.86 -7.58 -15.36
N GLY A 181 12.96 -7.70 -14.02
CA GLY A 181 14.15 -8.17 -13.32
C GLY A 181 15.27 -7.14 -13.15
N VAL A 182 15.04 -5.88 -13.54
CA VAL A 182 15.98 -4.77 -13.34
C VAL A 182 15.50 -3.91 -12.18
N THR A 183 16.41 -3.55 -11.27
CA THR A 183 16.10 -2.71 -10.12
C THR A 183 16.15 -1.23 -10.50
N GLY A 184 15.16 -0.47 -10.05
CA GLY A 184 15.14 0.98 -10.21
C GLY A 184 16.31 1.66 -9.48
N GLY A 185 16.81 2.75 -10.08
CA GLY A 185 18.02 3.44 -9.60
C GLY A 185 19.33 2.90 -10.19
N GLU A 186 19.37 1.68 -10.66
CA GLU A 186 20.53 1.08 -11.34
C GLU A 186 20.41 1.12 -12.87
N GLY A 187 19.30 0.62 -13.41
CA GLY A 187 19.07 0.51 -14.86
C GLY A 187 18.09 1.54 -15.43
N PHE A 188 17.16 2.03 -14.61
CA PHE A 188 16.19 3.05 -14.98
C PHE A 188 15.84 3.95 -13.78
N CYS A 189 15.38 5.16 -14.07
CA CYS A 189 14.82 6.07 -13.07
C CYS A 189 13.30 6.12 -13.24
N VAL A 190 12.57 5.91 -12.14
CA VAL A 190 11.13 6.06 -12.08
C VAL A 190 10.82 7.48 -11.64
N ASP A 191 10.01 8.18 -12.43
CA ASP A 191 9.52 9.51 -12.07
C ASP A 191 8.27 9.40 -11.22
N THR A 192 7.24 8.74 -11.74
CA THR A 192 5.98 8.52 -11.02
C THR A 192 5.40 7.17 -11.39
N PHE A 193 4.64 6.57 -10.49
CA PHE A 193 3.79 5.44 -10.84
C PHE A 193 2.52 5.41 -10.00
N ASN A 194 1.52 4.77 -10.54
CA ASN A 194 0.27 4.47 -9.85
C ASN A 194 -0.12 3.02 -10.10
N ILE A 195 -0.80 2.44 -9.13
CA ILE A 195 -1.40 1.10 -9.22
C ILE A 195 -2.85 1.21 -8.79
N GLN A 196 -3.74 0.59 -9.53
CA GLN A 196 -5.14 0.45 -9.23
C GLN A 196 -5.52 -1.02 -9.23
N PHE A 197 -6.17 -1.45 -8.19
CA PHE A 197 -6.84 -2.73 -8.11
C PHE A 197 -8.33 -2.49 -8.37
N ASP A 198 -8.87 -3.09 -9.42
CA ASP A 198 -10.27 -2.93 -9.81
C ASP A 198 -10.98 -4.29 -9.71
N ASN A 199 -12.02 -4.30 -8.89
CA ASN A 199 -12.84 -5.47 -8.61
C ASN A 199 -14.04 -5.59 -9.56
N ASN A 200 -14.20 -4.62 -10.48
CA ASN A 200 -15.27 -4.56 -11.49
C ASN A 200 -16.64 -4.95 -10.92
N LEU A 201 -17.05 -4.28 -9.83
CA LEU A 201 -18.32 -4.57 -9.17
C LEU A 201 -19.51 -4.29 -10.09
N GLN A 202 -20.38 -5.29 -10.26
CA GLN A 202 -21.63 -5.17 -10.97
C GLN A 202 -22.80 -5.07 -9.99
N THR A 203 -23.57 -3.99 -10.10
CA THR A 203 -24.72 -3.74 -9.23
C THR A 203 -25.95 -4.48 -9.75
N GLN A 204 -26.51 -5.36 -8.94
CA GLN A 204 -27.75 -6.08 -9.23
C GLN A 204 -28.94 -5.39 -8.55
N ARG A 205 -30.01 -5.16 -9.31
CA ARG A 205 -31.29 -4.64 -8.84
C ARG A 205 -32.42 -5.60 -9.17
N CYS A 206 -33.37 -5.76 -8.24
CA CYS A 206 -34.51 -6.66 -8.42
C CYS A 206 -35.79 -5.85 -8.48
N ILE A 207 -36.56 -6.05 -9.55
CA ILE A 207 -37.93 -5.48 -9.68
C ILE A 207 -38.86 -6.20 -8.68
N GLY A 208 -39.76 -5.44 -8.05
CA GLY A 208 -40.72 -5.99 -7.09
C GLY A 208 -40.30 -5.98 -5.65
N SER A 209 -39.06 -5.63 -5.34
CA SER A 209 -38.62 -5.50 -3.95
C SER A 209 -39.13 -4.24 -3.23
N GLY A 210 -39.56 -3.23 -4.00
CA GLY A 210 -39.92 -1.91 -3.45
C GLY A 210 -38.72 -1.14 -2.84
N ASN A 211 -37.53 -1.71 -2.90
CA ASN A 211 -36.32 -1.10 -2.36
C ASN A 211 -35.64 -0.24 -3.43
N PRO A 212 -35.40 1.07 -3.20
CA PRO A 212 -34.72 1.93 -4.15
C PRO A 212 -33.21 1.63 -4.28
N PHE A 213 -32.63 0.92 -3.30
CA PHE A 213 -31.21 0.57 -3.28
C PHE A 213 -30.89 -0.69 -4.08
N ALA A 214 -29.61 -0.93 -4.31
CA ALA A 214 -29.10 -2.16 -4.90
C ALA A 214 -29.41 -3.38 -4.01
N GLY A 215 -29.68 -4.53 -4.63
CA GLY A 215 -29.87 -5.80 -3.92
C GLY A 215 -28.54 -6.50 -3.64
N ALA A 216 -27.57 -6.35 -4.53
CA ALA A 216 -26.22 -6.89 -4.38
C ALA A 216 -25.21 -6.13 -5.23
N ASN A 217 -23.97 -6.08 -4.79
CA ASN A 217 -22.80 -5.77 -5.60
C ASN A 217 -22.01 -7.06 -5.79
N ILE A 218 -21.75 -7.42 -7.03
CA ILE A 218 -21.13 -8.70 -7.40
C ILE A 218 -19.79 -8.41 -8.04
N PRO A 219 -18.66 -8.83 -7.43
CA PRO A 219 -17.37 -8.75 -8.07
C PRO A 219 -17.33 -9.65 -9.29
N THR A 220 -16.72 -9.17 -10.38
CA THR A 220 -16.59 -9.92 -11.63
C THR A 220 -15.13 -10.21 -11.93
N THR A 221 -14.52 -9.48 -12.85
CA THR A 221 -13.12 -9.70 -13.21
C THR A 221 -12.22 -8.79 -12.38
N PHE A 222 -11.27 -9.37 -11.65
CA PHE A 222 -10.25 -8.59 -10.95
C PHE A 222 -9.19 -8.12 -11.94
N THR A 223 -9.00 -6.80 -12.04
CA THR A 223 -8.15 -6.19 -13.07
C THR A 223 -7.15 -5.21 -12.42
N PRO A 224 -6.04 -5.71 -11.85
CA PRO A 224 -4.96 -4.84 -11.41
C PRO A 224 -4.29 -4.17 -12.59
N SER A 225 -4.22 -2.85 -12.55
CA SER A 225 -3.65 -2.03 -13.63
C SER A 225 -2.91 -0.81 -13.07
N GLY A 226 -2.18 -0.11 -13.90
CA GLY A 226 -1.50 1.10 -13.47
C GLY A 226 -0.72 1.74 -14.60
N SER A 227 0.08 2.74 -14.24
CA SER A 227 1.03 3.36 -15.15
C SER A 227 2.32 3.70 -14.44
N ILE A 228 3.43 3.60 -15.14
CA ILE A 228 4.77 3.94 -14.66
C ILE A 228 5.46 4.85 -15.68
N THR A 229 6.01 5.96 -15.23
CA THR A 229 6.80 6.87 -16.05
C THR A 229 8.28 6.67 -15.75
N LEU A 230 9.04 6.35 -16.79
CA LEU A 230 10.45 6.03 -16.71
C LEU A 230 11.27 7.02 -17.51
N SER A 231 12.44 7.40 -17.01
CA SER A 231 13.45 8.06 -17.82
C SER A 231 13.94 7.11 -18.91
N TRP A 232 14.07 7.61 -20.16
CA TRP A 232 14.43 6.78 -21.29
C TRP A 232 15.86 6.24 -21.17
N SER A 233 15.99 4.95 -21.04
CA SER A 233 17.24 4.22 -20.90
C SER A 233 17.21 2.93 -21.73
N LYS A 234 18.31 2.20 -21.78
CA LYS A 234 18.34 0.89 -22.45
C LYS A 234 17.37 -0.12 -21.82
N ASP A 235 17.23 -0.07 -20.50
CA ASP A 235 16.34 -0.99 -19.77
C ASP A 235 14.88 -0.54 -19.91
N ALA A 236 14.61 0.76 -19.92
CA ALA A 236 13.30 1.29 -20.27
C ALA A 236 12.89 0.90 -21.70
N TYR A 237 13.82 0.96 -22.65
CA TYR A 237 13.61 0.46 -24.01
C TYR A 237 13.29 -1.05 -24.03
N ASN A 238 14.03 -1.86 -23.28
CA ASN A 238 13.80 -3.31 -23.21
C ASN A 238 12.40 -3.64 -22.62
N ALA A 239 11.96 -2.87 -21.62
CA ALA A 239 10.61 -2.97 -21.09
C ALA A 239 9.56 -2.54 -22.13
N TRP A 240 9.73 -1.36 -22.74
CA TRP A 240 8.84 -0.88 -23.79
C TRP A 240 8.77 -1.86 -24.98
N LYS A 241 9.86 -2.48 -25.38
CA LYS A 241 9.87 -3.44 -26.51
C LYS A 241 8.91 -4.61 -26.31
N LYS A 242 8.53 -4.93 -25.05
CA LYS A 242 7.52 -5.95 -24.75
C LYS A 242 6.13 -5.58 -25.30
N THR A 243 5.83 -4.28 -25.47
CA THR A 243 4.58 -3.82 -26.07
C THR A 243 4.40 -4.38 -27.49
N LEU A 244 5.50 -4.51 -28.26
CA LEU A 244 5.47 -5.01 -29.64
C LEU A 244 5.28 -6.52 -29.72
N THR A 245 5.60 -7.26 -28.66
CA THR A 245 5.55 -8.72 -28.64
C THR A 245 4.38 -9.29 -27.86
N GLY A 246 3.65 -8.44 -27.11
CA GLY A 246 2.56 -8.85 -26.22
C GLY A 246 3.02 -9.76 -25.06
N GLY A 247 4.34 -9.81 -24.79
CA GLY A 247 4.88 -10.65 -23.72
C GLY A 247 4.70 -10.05 -22.34
N THR A 248 4.58 -10.90 -21.32
CA THR A 248 4.54 -10.50 -19.92
C THR A 248 5.93 -10.30 -19.33
N MET A 249 6.00 -9.53 -18.25
CA MET A 249 7.21 -9.38 -17.43
C MET A 249 6.84 -9.21 -15.95
N PRO A 250 7.74 -9.56 -15.02
CA PRO A 250 7.52 -9.31 -13.61
C PRO A 250 7.66 -7.81 -13.27
N PHE A 251 6.81 -7.35 -12.37
CA PHE A 251 6.87 -6.03 -11.75
C PHE A 251 6.68 -6.17 -10.25
N SER A 252 7.48 -5.47 -9.45
CA SER A 252 7.29 -5.44 -8.01
C SER A 252 7.76 -4.11 -7.42
N PHE A 253 7.19 -3.74 -6.29
CA PHE A 253 7.68 -2.61 -5.51
C PHE A 253 7.48 -2.84 -4.02
N THR A 254 8.32 -2.18 -3.24
CA THR A 254 8.35 -2.29 -1.78
C THR A 254 8.17 -0.91 -1.15
N LEU A 255 7.23 -0.82 -0.22
CA LEU A 255 7.04 0.33 0.66
C LEU A 255 7.49 -0.07 2.06
N GLU A 256 8.43 0.67 2.66
CA GLU A 256 8.96 0.35 3.98
C GLU A 256 9.19 1.62 4.80
N ASN A 257 8.63 1.65 6.00
CA ASN A 257 8.89 2.66 7.01
C ASN A 257 9.23 1.99 8.36
N ASP A 258 9.36 2.76 9.42
CA ASP A 258 9.73 2.26 10.76
C ASP A 258 8.61 1.48 11.48
N GLU A 259 7.42 1.39 10.91
CA GLU A 259 6.28 0.65 11.47
C GLU A 259 5.99 -0.63 10.70
N GLY A 260 6.15 -0.58 9.37
CA GLY A 260 5.81 -1.73 8.55
C GLY A 260 6.35 -1.68 7.13
N LYS A 261 6.31 -2.84 6.51
CA LYS A 261 6.75 -3.08 5.14
C LYS A 261 5.64 -3.77 4.37
N TYR A 262 5.37 -3.26 3.17
CA TYR A 262 4.53 -3.92 2.17
C TYR A 262 5.36 -4.23 0.94
N VAL A 263 5.23 -5.44 0.42
CA VAL A 263 5.78 -5.84 -0.89
C VAL A 263 4.60 -6.16 -1.79
N PHE A 264 4.51 -5.45 -2.90
CA PHE A 264 3.54 -5.69 -3.96
C PHE A 264 4.25 -6.42 -5.08
N ASP A 265 3.85 -7.65 -5.35
CA ASP A 265 4.46 -8.50 -6.37
C ASP A 265 3.45 -8.84 -7.46
N PHE A 266 3.81 -8.52 -8.69
CA PHE A 266 3.05 -8.79 -9.91
C PHE A 266 3.89 -9.72 -10.78
N PRO A 267 3.71 -11.04 -10.69
CA PRO A 267 4.53 -12.01 -11.40
C PRO A 267 4.50 -11.86 -12.92
N ALA A 268 3.37 -11.41 -13.44
CA ALA A 268 3.15 -11.22 -14.86
C ALA A 268 2.33 -9.95 -15.13
N VAL A 269 2.95 -8.95 -15.74
CA VAL A 269 2.25 -7.77 -16.27
C VAL A 269 2.48 -7.66 -17.76
N GLN A 270 1.43 -7.32 -18.48
CA GLN A 270 1.53 -6.82 -19.85
C GLN A 270 1.74 -5.31 -19.80
N VAL A 271 2.47 -4.79 -20.76
CA VAL A 271 2.71 -3.35 -20.88
C VAL A 271 2.26 -2.87 -22.25
N ASP A 272 1.75 -1.66 -22.27
CA ASP A 272 1.53 -0.87 -23.47
C ASP A 272 2.05 0.56 -23.24
N GLY A 273 2.34 1.26 -24.33
CA GLY A 273 2.83 2.64 -24.29
C GLY A 273 3.40 3.07 -25.63
N ASP A 274 3.32 4.36 -25.86
CA ASP A 274 3.82 4.96 -27.09
C ASP A 274 5.35 5.08 -27.07
N TRP A 275 5.93 5.22 -28.28
CA TRP A 275 7.34 5.54 -28.40
C TRP A 275 7.60 6.93 -27.79
N PRO A 276 8.66 7.06 -26.95
CA PRO A 276 8.90 8.34 -26.30
C PRO A 276 9.29 9.42 -27.31
N ASP A 277 8.77 10.61 -27.07
CA ASP A 277 9.11 11.84 -27.78
C ASP A 277 9.72 12.84 -26.81
N GLY A 278 10.54 13.76 -27.30
CA GLY A 278 11.15 14.80 -26.47
C GLY A 278 11.80 15.89 -27.31
N GLY A 279 11.60 17.13 -26.91
CA GLY A 279 12.24 18.31 -27.50
C GLY A 279 13.71 18.42 -27.13
N ASN A 280 14.39 19.41 -27.72
CA ASN A 280 15.83 19.65 -27.54
C ASN A 280 16.25 19.93 -26.08
N THR A 281 15.32 20.37 -25.24
CA THR A 281 15.55 20.74 -23.82
C THR A 281 14.87 19.81 -22.84
N ASP A 282 14.19 18.74 -23.32
CA ASP A 282 13.39 17.88 -22.50
C ASP A 282 14.16 16.64 -22.02
N ILE A 283 13.85 16.15 -20.84
CA ILE A 283 14.25 14.83 -20.43
C ILE A 283 13.32 13.85 -21.15
N VAL A 284 13.89 12.96 -21.96
CA VAL A 284 13.09 11.95 -22.66
C VAL A 284 12.59 10.91 -21.67
N GLN A 285 11.28 10.74 -21.62
CA GLN A 285 10.59 9.80 -20.74
C GLN A 285 9.66 8.90 -21.54
N VAL A 286 9.40 7.71 -21.04
CA VAL A 286 8.37 6.81 -21.55
C VAL A 286 7.36 6.53 -20.46
N GLN A 287 6.08 6.63 -20.79
CA GLN A 287 4.99 6.15 -19.94
C GLN A 287 4.56 4.77 -20.44
N LEU A 288 4.58 3.81 -19.54
CA LEU A 288 4.07 2.47 -19.75
C LEU A 288 2.83 2.27 -18.90
N ASN A 289 1.72 1.87 -19.54
CA ASN A 289 0.59 1.32 -18.82
C ASN A 289 0.88 -0.15 -18.53
N ILE A 290 0.54 -0.58 -17.35
CA ILE A 290 0.73 -1.96 -16.88
C ILE A 290 -0.62 -2.58 -16.55
N THR A 291 -0.80 -3.83 -16.92
CA THR A 291 -2.00 -4.62 -16.59
C THR A 291 -1.55 -6.01 -16.16
N ALA A 292 -1.96 -6.45 -14.97
CA ALA A 292 -1.66 -7.81 -14.54
C ALA A 292 -2.37 -8.82 -15.44
N ALA A 293 -1.68 -9.90 -15.79
CA ALA A 293 -2.16 -10.91 -16.72
C ALA A 293 -1.81 -12.31 -16.19
N ASP A 294 -2.72 -13.26 -16.43
CA ASP A 294 -2.57 -14.70 -16.19
C ASP A 294 -2.33 -15.11 -14.72
N THR A 295 -1.47 -14.40 -14.00
CA THR A 295 -1.13 -14.70 -12.61
C THR A 295 -1.53 -13.52 -11.73
N PRO A 296 -2.40 -13.73 -10.71
CA PRO A 296 -2.79 -12.65 -9.83
C PRO A 296 -1.61 -12.10 -9.02
N PRO A 297 -1.61 -10.80 -8.71
CA PRO A 297 -0.61 -10.23 -7.83
C PRO A 297 -0.78 -10.74 -6.39
N THR A 298 0.30 -10.65 -5.63
CA THR A 298 0.31 -10.91 -4.20
C THR A 298 0.81 -9.68 -3.45
N ILE A 299 0.29 -9.49 -2.25
CA ILE A 299 0.78 -8.48 -1.33
C ILE A 299 1.28 -9.19 -0.08
N THR A 300 2.52 -8.93 0.31
CA THR A 300 3.02 -9.36 1.62
C THR A 300 3.27 -8.16 2.51
N ARG A 301 2.97 -8.31 3.79
CA ARG A 301 3.23 -7.31 4.80
C ARG A 301 4.07 -7.88 5.94
N SER A 302 4.86 -7.05 6.59
CA SER A 302 5.60 -7.40 7.80
C SER A 302 5.78 -6.19 8.68
N ALA A 303 5.59 -6.34 9.98
CA ALA A 303 5.90 -5.28 10.93
C ALA A 303 7.41 -5.03 10.97
N VAL A 304 7.81 -3.77 11.01
CA VAL A 304 9.19 -3.34 11.17
C VAL A 304 9.41 -2.94 12.63
N THR A 305 10.46 -3.46 13.22
CA THR A 305 10.88 -3.09 14.58
C THR A 305 12.26 -2.45 14.50
N PRO A 306 12.31 -1.10 14.47
CA PRO A 306 13.57 -0.39 14.34
C PRO A 306 14.49 -0.57 15.56
N SER A 307 15.80 -0.60 15.31
CA SER A 307 16.79 -0.60 16.38
C SER A 307 16.97 0.79 16.97
N THR A 308 17.12 0.83 18.30
CA THR A 308 17.41 2.04 19.08
C THR A 308 18.82 2.01 19.68
N ALA A 309 19.52 0.88 19.58
CA ALA A 309 20.92 0.73 19.97
C ALA A 309 21.54 -0.52 19.33
N ILE A 310 22.88 -0.55 19.25
CA ILE A 310 23.67 -1.67 18.76
C ILE A 310 24.85 -1.94 19.69
N ALA A 311 25.16 -3.22 19.92
CA ALA A 311 26.41 -3.68 20.53
C ALA A 311 26.96 -4.85 19.74
N VAL A 312 28.26 -5.05 19.70
CA VAL A 312 28.90 -6.17 18.98
C VAL A 312 29.57 -7.12 19.95
N THR A 313 29.41 -8.39 19.72
CA THR A 313 30.05 -9.46 20.50
C THR A 313 30.84 -10.39 19.56
N PRO A 314 32.12 -10.70 19.89
CA PRO A 314 32.93 -10.15 20.99
C PRO A 314 33.37 -8.70 20.72
N ALA A 315 33.55 -7.89 21.77
CA ALA A 315 34.04 -6.51 21.67
C ALA A 315 35.53 -6.43 21.27
N THR A 316 36.30 -7.49 21.54
CA THR A 316 37.68 -7.64 21.12
C THR A 316 37.93 -9.06 20.64
N SER A 317 38.84 -9.23 19.67
CA SER A 317 39.18 -10.54 19.14
C SER A 317 40.64 -10.61 18.75
N THR A 318 41.38 -11.60 19.28
CA THR A 318 42.79 -11.85 18.96
C THR A 318 42.95 -13.23 18.35
N GLY A 319 43.78 -13.37 17.34
CA GLY A 319 44.09 -14.66 16.70
C GLY A 319 45.15 -14.58 15.63
N ALA A 320 45.62 -15.74 15.18
CA ALA A 320 46.67 -15.84 14.19
C ALA A 320 46.19 -15.52 12.78
N VAL A 321 47.10 -15.14 11.89
CA VAL A 321 46.85 -15.01 10.45
C VAL A 321 46.19 -16.28 9.90
N GLY A 322 45.15 -16.11 9.04
CA GLY A 322 44.39 -17.19 8.45
C GLY A 322 43.21 -17.69 9.29
N SER A 323 43.10 -17.31 10.56
CA SER A 323 41.95 -17.67 11.39
C SER A 323 40.77 -16.70 11.20
N SER A 324 39.55 -17.18 11.44
CA SER A 324 38.35 -16.35 11.40
C SER A 324 37.61 -16.31 12.74
N VAL A 325 36.75 -15.30 12.88
CA VAL A 325 35.84 -15.13 14.01
C VAL A 325 34.51 -14.61 13.54
N THR A 326 33.43 -15.13 14.11
CA THR A 326 32.09 -14.60 13.87
C THR A 326 31.78 -13.46 14.84
N LEU A 327 31.40 -12.32 14.32
CA LEU A 327 30.88 -11.21 15.09
C LEU A 327 29.34 -11.24 15.03
N THR A 328 28.70 -10.95 16.15
CA THR A 328 27.25 -10.83 16.27
C THR A 328 26.91 -9.44 16.76
N ALA A 329 26.06 -8.75 16.01
CA ALA A 329 25.48 -7.50 16.44
C ALA A 329 24.21 -7.77 17.27
N ASN A 330 24.19 -7.27 18.48
CA ASN A 330 23.05 -7.32 19.39
C ASN A 330 22.32 -6.00 19.29
N LEU A 331 21.15 -6.02 18.66
CA LEU A 331 20.30 -4.85 18.49
C LEU A 331 19.33 -4.72 19.68
N THR A 332 18.97 -3.49 20.01
CA THR A 332 17.92 -3.17 20.97
C THR A 332 16.79 -2.48 20.22
N PRO A 333 15.52 -2.96 20.32
CA PRO A 333 15.14 -4.21 20.97
C PRO A 333 15.69 -5.46 20.27
N SER A 334 15.75 -6.59 20.96
CA SER A 334 16.30 -7.85 20.41
C SER A 334 15.53 -8.37 19.19
N GLY A 335 14.23 -8.05 19.09
CA GLY A 335 13.36 -8.33 17.95
C GLY A 335 13.52 -7.38 16.76
N SER A 336 14.49 -6.44 16.79
CA SER A 336 14.70 -5.54 15.65
C SER A 336 14.89 -6.28 14.33
N THR A 337 14.24 -5.77 13.29
CA THR A 337 14.26 -6.31 11.92
C THR A 337 15.36 -5.68 11.06
N ASP A 338 16.08 -4.70 11.59
CA ASP A 338 17.13 -4.00 10.87
C ASP A 338 18.31 -4.90 10.49
N THR A 339 18.90 -4.62 9.33
CA THR A 339 20.12 -5.29 8.84
C THR A 339 21.35 -4.45 9.15
N VAL A 340 22.40 -5.09 9.66
CA VAL A 340 23.64 -4.44 10.05
C VAL A 340 24.62 -4.40 8.89
N GLN A 341 25.19 -3.23 8.63
CA GLN A 341 26.31 -3.03 7.71
C GLN A 341 27.63 -3.17 8.45
N TRP A 342 28.62 -3.81 7.82
CA TRP A 342 29.90 -4.11 8.42
C TRP A 342 31.04 -3.54 7.58
N GLU A 343 31.99 -2.90 8.24
CA GLU A 343 33.14 -2.28 7.60
C GLU A 343 34.43 -2.55 8.40
N SER A 344 35.53 -2.79 7.70
CA SER A 344 36.87 -2.90 8.29
C SER A 344 37.65 -1.62 8.06
N SER A 345 38.30 -1.11 9.12
CA SER A 345 39.21 0.04 9.01
C SER A 345 40.46 -0.25 8.19
N ASP A 346 40.87 -1.52 8.13
CA ASP A 346 42.00 -1.98 7.31
C ASP A 346 41.77 -3.40 6.76
N PRO A 347 41.22 -3.53 5.57
CA PRO A 347 40.99 -4.82 4.92
C PRO A 347 42.28 -5.61 4.61
N SER A 348 43.45 -4.98 4.62
CA SER A 348 44.71 -5.68 4.44
C SER A 348 45.11 -6.45 5.68
N VAL A 349 44.64 -6.06 6.86
CA VAL A 349 44.88 -6.72 8.17
C VAL A 349 43.75 -7.71 8.47
N ALA A 350 42.50 -7.28 8.33
CA ALA A 350 41.34 -8.13 8.56
C ALA A 350 40.21 -7.74 7.63
N THR A 351 39.62 -8.70 6.92
CA THR A 351 38.43 -8.53 6.09
C THR A 351 37.17 -8.91 6.86
N VAL A 352 36.02 -8.29 6.52
CA VAL A 352 34.71 -8.62 7.08
C VAL A 352 33.73 -8.95 5.97
N ALA A 353 32.98 -10.04 6.13
CA ALA A 353 31.94 -10.49 5.20
C ALA A 353 30.64 -10.75 5.98
N PRO A 354 29.52 -10.08 5.61
CA PRO A 354 28.21 -10.38 6.19
C PRO A 354 27.81 -11.84 5.97
N LYS A 355 27.26 -12.49 7.02
CA LYS A 355 26.74 -13.88 6.98
C LYS A 355 25.24 -13.96 7.25
N GLY A 356 24.61 -12.85 7.61
CA GLY A 356 23.20 -12.73 7.91
C GLY A 356 22.87 -11.29 8.28
N GLN A 357 21.63 -11.03 8.67
CA GLN A 357 21.17 -9.67 9.02
C GLN A 357 21.98 -9.03 10.16
N LYS A 358 22.43 -9.83 11.12
CA LYS A 358 23.08 -9.37 12.37
C LYS A 358 24.44 -10.00 12.61
N THR A 359 24.97 -10.77 11.67
CA THR A 359 26.23 -11.51 11.84
C THR A 359 27.19 -11.27 10.68
N ALA A 360 28.47 -11.27 11.00
CA ALA A 360 29.54 -11.22 10.01
C ALA A 360 30.73 -12.12 10.41
N GLU A 361 31.44 -12.61 9.40
CA GLU A 361 32.69 -13.34 9.57
C GLU A 361 33.85 -12.42 9.28
N VAL A 362 34.77 -12.32 10.24
CA VAL A 362 36.02 -11.58 10.09
C VAL A 362 37.15 -12.58 9.85
N THR A 363 37.88 -12.42 8.75
CA THR A 363 39.04 -13.22 8.39
C THR A 363 40.31 -12.40 8.62
N ARG A 364 41.27 -12.95 9.35
CA ARG A 364 42.56 -12.33 9.67
C ARG A 364 43.56 -12.57 8.56
N VAL A 365 44.00 -11.49 7.89
CA VAL A 365 44.78 -11.57 6.64
C VAL A 365 46.28 -11.37 6.91
N LYS A 366 46.63 -10.39 7.73
CA LYS A 366 48.02 -10.01 8.00
C LYS A 366 48.19 -9.54 9.44
N GLU A 367 49.37 -9.75 10.02
CA GLU A 367 49.71 -9.25 11.38
C GLU A 367 49.47 -7.73 11.48
N GLY A 368 48.80 -7.32 12.56
CA GLY A 368 48.44 -5.93 12.81
C GLY A 368 47.15 -5.80 13.63
N THR A 369 46.58 -4.61 13.64
CA THR A 369 45.30 -4.33 14.28
C THR A 369 44.33 -3.67 13.30
N ALA A 370 43.08 -4.09 13.34
CA ALA A 370 42.01 -3.46 12.61
C ALA A 370 40.77 -3.28 13.50
N THR A 371 39.97 -2.27 13.21
CA THR A 371 38.67 -2.07 13.87
C THR A 371 37.57 -2.45 12.91
N ILE A 372 36.71 -3.39 13.32
CA ILE A 372 35.48 -3.71 12.56
C ILE A 372 34.36 -2.89 13.13
N THR A 373 33.72 -2.11 12.28
CA THR A 373 32.57 -1.27 12.61
C THR A 373 31.28 -1.93 12.11
N ALA A 374 30.35 -2.10 13.02
CA ALA A 374 28.97 -2.46 12.72
C ALA A 374 28.10 -1.20 12.76
N LYS A 375 27.32 -0.97 11.72
CA LYS A 375 26.44 0.20 11.59
C LYS A 375 25.01 -0.24 11.30
N VAL A 376 24.07 0.35 12.02
CA VAL A 376 22.63 0.21 11.77
C VAL A 376 21.98 1.57 11.99
N ARG A 377 21.25 2.06 10.99
CA ARG A 377 20.67 3.42 11.05
C ARG A 377 21.75 4.47 11.40
N GLU A 378 21.54 5.19 12.50
CA GLU A 378 22.49 6.17 13.06
C GLU A 378 23.42 5.58 14.13
N PHE A 379 23.18 4.32 14.54
CA PHE A 379 23.93 3.67 15.62
C PHE A 379 25.13 2.90 15.08
N THR A 380 26.24 2.96 15.83
CA THR A 380 27.47 2.24 15.50
C THR A 380 28.04 1.54 16.73
N ALA A 381 28.64 0.38 16.51
CA ALA A 381 29.43 -0.33 17.50
C ALA A 381 30.69 -0.92 16.85
N THR A 382 31.74 -1.12 17.61
CA THR A 382 33.03 -1.56 17.08
C THR A 382 33.60 -2.77 17.81
N THR A 383 34.37 -3.57 17.07
CA THR A 383 35.21 -4.66 17.62
C THR A 383 36.67 -4.41 17.26
N ALA A 384 37.53 -4.43 18.23
CA ALA A 384 38.98 -4.39 17.99
C ALA A 384 39.49 -5.79 17.64
N VAL A 385 40.12 -5.93 16.47
CA VAL A 385 40.71 -7.19 16.00
C VAL A 385 42.20 -7.08 15.98
N THR A 386 42.86 -7.95 16.73
CA THR A 386 44.33 -8.09 16.74
C THR A 386 44.72 -9.37 16.04
N VAL A 387 45.57 -9.24 15.02
CA VAL A 387 46.08 -10.35 14.24
C VAL A 387 47.54 -10.58 14.64
N THR A 388 47.82 -11.77 15.12
CA THR A 388 49.20 -12.21 15.50
C THR A 388 49.84 -13.01 14.36
N ALA A 389 51.17 -13.15 14.41
CA ALA A 389 51.86 -14.00 13.44
C ALA A 389 51.25 -15.41 13.38
N ALA A 390 51.38 -16.07 12.25
CA ALA A 390 51.02 -17.48 12.14
C ALA A 390 51.97 -18.31 13.04
N PRO A 391 51.46 -19.37 13.70
CA PRO A 391 52.28 -20.23 14.55
C PRO A 391 53.40 -20.96 13.80
#